data_de23fbba1f8c6dfa60a163c6678aa1ed
#
_entry.id   de23fbba1f8c6dfa60a163c6678aa1ed
#
_cell.length_a   1.000
_cell.length_b   1.000
_cell.length_c   1.000
_cell.angle_alpha   90.00
_cell.angle_beta   90.00
_cell.angle_gamma   90.00
#
_symmetry.space_group_name_H-M   'P 1'
#
loop_
_entity.id
_entity.type
_entity.pdbx_description
1 polymer ?
#
loop_
_entity_poly.entity_id
_entity_poly.type
_entity_poly.pdbx_seq_one_letter_code
_entity_poly.pdbx_strand_id
1 'polypeptide(L)'
;MKPEADQPVIFAKFTSDDILDEMGRLLYSILNIFATNGYQVKLFNNIDFDKLDKYGRLVATMNQLTLVDTIPDNASQVIYLYDKEDKSSSRLDWKKRIQIKFDIFSSYLITDPVIMPYPVHPLLSGADLPQRLEKLRKAVKTVRIFFSGDTKGYTKNRIHYPNTKLPRLAVIETILEQLGDKTIHMKDEAALHGLLKGDFNNSCVIVDTAKLWIDPEDWLTHLSKTDFFICPPGYCMPMCHNVIEAMAVGSIPIINYPEWFNPTLRHMENCIVFGDKGDLIRKLQEVLEMGQEQVLEIRKKVIEYYQNHLSPDKFISEIELRKDKKITVLMITDRNTRKNASRLNKNSILITGKPRLANSSWYRFFRDRRT
;
A
#
# COMPACT_ATOMS: atom_id res chain seq x y z
N MET A 1 0.72 11.27 -26.80
CA MET A 1 1.57 10.05 -26.89
C MET A 1 2.87 10.45 -27.57
N LYS A 2 4.04 10.17 -26.98
CA LYS A 2 5.32 10.28 -27.69
C LYS A 2 5.36 9.22 -28.80
N PRO A 3 6.05 9.47 -29.92
CA PRO A 3 6.23 8.45 -30.96
C PRO A 3 6.89 7.19 -30.36
N GLU A 4 6.51 6.01 -30.81
CA GLU A 4 6.99 4.71 -30.31
C GLU A 4 8.53 4.57 -30.24
N ALA A 5 9.25 5.28 -31.09
CA ALA A 5 10.72 5.27 -31.15
C ALA A 5 11.42 5.89 -29.92
N ASP A 6 10.72 6.68 -29.08
CA ASP A 6 11.28 7.46 -27.97
C ASP A 6 10.85 6.99 -26.59
N GLN A 7 10.04 5.91 -26.50
CA GLN A 7 9.58 5.42 -25.20
C GLN A 7 10.70 4.69 -24.46
N PRO A 8 10.92 5.00 -23.15
CA PRO A 8 11.91 4.26 -22.37
C PRO A 8 11.49 2.80 -22.20
N VAL A 9 12.46 1.90 -22.27
CA VAL A 9 12.24 0.46 -22.19
C VAL A 9 12.73 -0.07 -20.85
N ILE A 10 11.90 -0.88 -20.22
CA ILE A 10 12.27 -1.71 -19.06
C ILE A 10 12.24 -3.19 -19.45
N PHE A 11 13.32 -3.92 -19.16
CA PHE A 11 13.40 -5.37 -19.28
C PHE A 11 13.30 -5.97 -17.89
N ALA A 12 12.24 -6.73 -17.63
CA ALA A 12 11.97 -7.35 -16.35
C ALA A 12 12.24 -8.87 -16.40
N LYS A 13 13.00 -9.37 -15.42
CA LYS A 13 13.27 -10.81 -15.27
C LYS A 13 13.21 -11.18 -13.80
N PHE A 14 12.24 -11.99 -13.43
CA PHE A 14 12.03 -12.45 -12.06
C PHE A 14 12.21 -13.95 -11.96
N THR A 15 12.83 -14.41 -10.89
CA THR A 15 13.13 -15.82 -10.65
C THR A 15 12.68 -16.31 -9.27
N SER A 16 12.23 -15.40 -8.40
CA SER A 16 11.67 -15.73 -7.09
C SER A 16 10.15 -15.77 -7.14
N ASP A 17 9.56 -16.76 -6.50
CA ASP A 17 8.10 -16.81 -6.30
C ASP A 17 7.57 -15.68 -5.41
N ASP A 18 8.45 -14.93 -4.73
CA ASP A 18 8.04 -13.80 -3.89
C ASP A 18 7.36 -12.69 -4.70
N ILE A 19 7.71 -12.53 -5.99
CA ILE A 19 7.05 -11.56 -6.88
C ILE A 19 5.59 -11.95 -7.19
N LEU A 20 5.26 -13.23 -7.09
CA LEU A 20 3.92 -13.77 -7.33
C LEU A 20 3.06 -13.79 -6.06
N ASP A 21 3.58 -13.28 -4.94
CA ASP A 21 2.83 -13.22 -3.69
C ASP A 21 1.55 -12.37 -3.83
N GLU A 22 0.63 -12.55 -2.89
CA GLU A 22 -0.66 -11.84 -2.87
C GLU A 22 -1.47 -12.03 -4.17
N MET A 23 -1.54 -13.26 -4.67
CA MET A 23 -2.26 -13.62 -5.92
C MET A 23 -1.70 -12.89 -7.16
N GLY A 24 -0.37 -12.67 -7.21
CA GLY A 24 0.30 -12.00 -8.33
C GLY A 24 0.15 -10.48 -8.32
N ARG A 25 -0.42 -9.90 -7.26
CA ARG A 25 -0.60 -8.44 -7.13
C ARG A 25 0.71 -7.69 -7.26
N LEU A 26 1.79 -8.20 -6.66
CA LEU A 26 3.08 -7.52 -6.66
C LEU A 26 3.70 -7.47 -8.05
N LEU A 27 3.64 -8.57 -8.80
CA LEU A 27 4.09 -8.61 -10.19
C LEU A 27 3.32 -7.60 -11.04
N TYR A 28 2.00 -7.65 -10.98
CA TYR A 28 1.16 -6.70 -11.71
C TYR A 28 1.49 -5.26 -11.33
N SER A 29 1.54 -4.95 -10.03
CA SER A 29 1.72 -3.58 -9.56
C SER A 29 3.04 -2.97 -10.00
N ILE A 30 4.16 -3.71 -9.88
CA ILE A 30 5.47 -3.15 -10.27
C ILE A 30 5.55 -2.92 -11.79
N LEU A 31 5.04 -3.85 -12.61
CA LEU A 31 5.04 -3.69 -14.05
C LEU A 31 4.09 -2.58 -14.48
N ASN A 32 2.90 -2.51 -13.86
CA ASN A 32 1.90 -1.50 -14.18
C ASN A 32 2.34 -0.08 -13.83
N ILE A 33 3.07 0.12 -12.72
CA ILE A 33 3.65 1.43 -12.37
C ILE A 33 4.55 1.94 -13.50
N PHE A 34 5.40 1.11 -14.08
CA PHE A 34 6.24 1.51 -15.21
C PHE A 34 5.41 1.75 -16.47
N ALA A 35 4.50 0.84 -16.80
CA ALA A 35 3.65 0.94 -17.98
C ALA A 35 2.80 2.23 -17.98
N THR A 36 2.15 2.55 -16.87
CA THR A 36 1.31 3.76 -16.74
C THR A 36 2.13 5.06 -16.72
N ASN A 37 3.43 4.98 -16.44
CA ASN A 37 4.38 6.10 -16.53
C ASN A 37 5.14 6.16 -17.87
N GLY A 38 4.62 5.52 -18.91
CA GLY A 38 5.08 5.66 -20.29
C GLY A 38 6.27 4.77 -20.68
N TYR A 39 6.56 3.72 -19.91
CA TYR A 39 7.58 2.74 -20.26
C TYR A 39 6.98 1.60 -21.09
N GLN A 40 7.74 1.12 -22.08
CA GLN A 40 7.52 -0.19 -22.67
C GLN A 40 8.09 -1.26 -21.74
N VAL A 41 7.29 -2.25 -21.38
CA VAL A 41 7.67 -3.34 -20.48
C VAL A 41 7.95 -4.60 -21.29
N LYS A 42 9.19 -5.06 -21.30
CA LYS A 42 9.60 -6.35 -21.85
C LYS A 42 9.79 -7.34 -20.70
N LEU A 43 8.87 -8.28 -20.55
CA LEU A 43 8.96 -9.28 -19.50
C LEU A 43 9.56 -10.56 -20.06
N PHE A 44 10.63 -11.07 -19.43
CA PHE A 44 11.24 -12.33 -19.79
C PHE A 44 10.25 -13.49 -19.60
N ASN A 45 10.08 -14.31 -20.63
CA ASN A 45 9.07 -15.38 -20.70
C ASN A 45 9.50 -16.61 -19.88
N ASN A 46 9.61 -16.44 -18.56
CA ASN A 46 9.92 -17.51 -17.61
C ASN A 46 8.83 -17.69 -16.53
N ILE A 47 7.71 -16.99 -16.68
CA ILE A 47 6.55 -17.06 -15.78
C ILE A 47 5.44 -17.79 -16.51
N ASP A 48 4.93 -18.85 -15.89
CA ASP A 48 3.79 -19.61 -16.40
C ASP A 48 2.49 -18.86 -16.08
N PHE A 49 1.96 -18.12 -17.05
CA PHE A 49 0.76 -17.30 -16.88
C PHE A 49 -0.51 -18.13 -16.63
N ASP A 50 -0.55 -19.39 -17.07
CA ASP A 50 -1.70 -20.27 -16.85
C ASP A 50 -1.83 -20.67 -15.38
N LYS A 51 -0.72 -20.65 -14.65
CA LYS A 51 -0.66 -20.93 -13.21
C LYS A 51 -0.83 -19.70 -12.33
N LEU A 52 -0.94 -18.50 -12.92
CA LEU A 52 -1.10 -17.28 -12.13
C LEU A 52 -2.51 -17.14 -11.56
N ASP A 53 -2.55 -16.65 -10.34
CA ASP A 53 -3.78 -16.25 -9.68
C ASP A 53 -4.38 -14.96 -10.26
N LYS A 54 -5.53 -14.59 -9.75
CA LYS A 54 -6.41 -13.50 -10.19
C LYS A 54 -5.70 -12.24 -10.70
N TYR A 55 -4.76 -11.69 -9.90
CA TYR A 55 -4.10 -10.42 -10.27
C TYR A 55 -2.88 -10.63 -11.17
N GLY A 56 -2.21 -11.77 -11.05
CA GLY A 56 -1.12 -12.12 -11.94
C GLY A 56 -1.57 -12.23 -13.40
N ARG A 57 -2.79 -12.73 -13.66
CA ARG A 57 -3.37 -12.81 -15.01
C ARG A 57 -3.60 -11.43 -15.65
N LEU A 58 -3.78 -10.37 -14.87
CA LEU A 58 -3.91 -9.01 -15.39
C LEU A 58 -2.64 -8.55 -16.12
N VAL A 59 -1.47 -9.12 -15.79
CA VAL A 59 -0.22 -8.82 -16.50
C VAL A 59 -0.34 -9.10 -17.99
N ALA A 60 -0.98 -10.20 -18.37
CA ALA A 60 -1.18 -10.59 -19.78
C ALA A 60 -2.12 -9.61 -20.54
N THR A 61 -2.90 -8.80 -19.85
CA THR A 61 -3.82 -7.82 -20.46
C THR A 61 -3.22 -6.42 -20.61
N MET A 62 -1.96 -6.22 -20.18
CA MET A 62 -1.30 -4.91 -20.25
C MET A 62 -0.87 -4.58 -21.68
N ASN A 63 -1.39 -3.48 -22.24
CA ASN A 63 -1.08 -3.07 -23.61
C ASN A 63 0.39 -2.72 -23.87
N GLN A 64 1.12 -2.27 -22.83
CA GLN A 64 2.54 -1.88 -22.92
C GLN A 64 3.49 -3.04 -22.60
N LEU A 65 2.99 -4.26 -22.41
CA LEU A 65 3.79 -5.41 -22.07
C LEU A 65 4.02 -6.31 -23.30
N THR A 66 5.27 -6.73 -23.46
CA THR A 66 5.67 -7.74 -24.44
C THR A 66 6.44 -8.85 -23.75
N LEU A 67 6.06 -10.11 -23.98
CA LEU A 67 6.85 -11.26 -23.55
C LEU A 67 8.03 -11.47 -24.50
N VAL A 68 9.22 -11.70 -23.94
CA VAL A 68 10.46 -11.91 -24.71
C VAL A 68 11.25 -13.11 -24.19
N ASP A 69 11.86 -13.87 -25.10
CA ASP A 69 12.67 -15.05 -24.76
C ASP A 69 14.17 -14.74 -24.71
N THR A 70 14.56 -13.55 -25.12
CA THR A 70 15.97 -13.14 -25.20
C THR A 70 16.21 -11.85 -24.46
N ILE A 71 17.45 -11.66 -24.00
CA ILE A 71 17.92 -10.40 -23.44
C ILE A 71 18.06 -9.37 -24.58
N PRO A 72 17.65 -8.10 -24.38
CA PRO A 72 17.80 -7.06 -25.41
C PRO A 72 19.26 -6.83 -25.82
N ASP A 73 19.54 -6.74 -27.12
CA ASP A 73 20.88 -6.45 -27.66
C ASP A 73 21.39 -5.07 -27.27
N ASN A 74 20.48 -4.09 -27.12
CA ASN A 74 20.77 -2.71 -26.75
C ASN A 74 20.67 -2.45 -25.24
N ALA A 75 21.22 -3.31 -24.39
CA ALA A 75 21.13 -3.24 -22.92
C ALA A 75 21.49 -1.84 -22.36
N SER A 76 22.45 -1.12 -22.96
CA SER A 76 22.87 0.22 -22.54
C SER A 76 21.78 1.30 -22.63
N GLN A 77 20.69 1.04 -23.34
CA GLN A 77 19.53 1.93 -23.45
C GLN A 77 18.34 1.46 -22.59
N VAL A 78 18.44 0.28 -21.99
CA VAL A 78 17.34 -0.40 -21.31
C VAL A 78 17.56 -0.42 -19.79
N ILE A 79 16.50 -0.23 -19.02
CA ILE A 79 16.51 -0.43 -17.57
C ILE A 79 16.26 -1.92 -17.28
N TYR A 80 17.12 -2.54 -16.47
CA TYR A 80 16.98 -3.93 -16.05
C TYR A 80 16.32 -4.01 -14.66
N LEU A 81 15.12 -4.58 -14.60
CA LEU A 81 14.36 -4.84 -13.38
C LEU A 81 14.42 -6.31 -13.04
N TYR A 82 14.90 -6.66 -11.84
CA TYR A 82 15.12 -8.06 -11.46
C TYR A 82 15.07 -8.26 -9.94
N ASP A 83 14.85 -9.49 -9.51
CA ASP A 83 14.90 -9.89 -8.09
C ASP A 83 16.24 -10.57 -7.73
N LYS A 84 16.71 -11.49 -8.54
CA LYS A 84 17.99 -12.20 -8.34
C LYS A 84 18.93 -11.96 -9.50
N GLU A 85 20.21 -11.83 -9.18
CA GLU A 85 21.24 -11.71 -10.19
C GLU A 85 21.44 -13.03 -10.93
N ASP A 86 21.53 -12.98 -12.25
CA ASP A 86 21.98 -14.07 -13.07
C ASP A 86 23.28 -13.71 -13.81
N LYS A 87 24.09 -14.75 -14.14
CA LYS A 87 25.43 -14.54 -14.72
C LYS A 87 25.39 -13.90 -16.11
N SER A 88 24.35 -14.12 -16.88
CA SER A 88 24.22 -13.60 -18.25
C SER A 88 23.92 -12.10 -18.23
N SER A 89 22.89 -11.70 -17.46
CA SER A 89 22.46 -10.32 -17.35
C SER A 89 23.43 -9.45 -16.54
N SER A 90 24.16 -10.02 -15.56
CA SER A 90 25.08 -9.24 -14.71
C SER A 90 26.30 -8.68 -15.45
N ARG A 91 26.67 -9.25 -16.58
CA ARG A 91 27.83 -8.84 -17.40
C ARG A 91 27.52 -7.73 -18.40
N LEU A 92 26.25 -7.41 -18.60
CA LEU A 92 25.85 -6.40 -19.57
C LEU A 92 25.90 -4.99 -18.97
N ASP A 93 26.23 -4.00 -19.79
CA ASP A 93 26.20 -2.59 -19.39
C ASP A 93 24.79 -2.03 -19.57
N TRP A 94 23.93 -2.24 -18.58
CA TRP A 94 22.58 -1.73 -18.57
C TRP A 94 22.56 -0.21 -18.35
N LYS A 95 21.58 0.51 -18.94
CA LYS A 95 21.35 1.92 -18.65
C LYS A 95 21.19 2.16 -17.15
N LYS A 96 20.39 1.31 -16.49
CA LYS A 96 20.17 1.30 -15.03
C LYS A 96 19.73 -0.11 -14.62
N ARG A 97 20.08 -0.50 -13.41
CA ARG A 97 19.70 -1.81 -12.84
C ARG A 97 18.87 -1.58 -11.58
N ILE A 98 17.67 -2.15 -11.52
CA ILE A 98 16.76 -2.04 -10.39
C ILE A 98 16.57 -3.43 -9.79
N GLN A 99 17.12 -3.65 -8.61
CA GLN A 99 16.98 -4.90 -7.89
C GLN A 99 15.84 -4.83 -6.88
N ILE A 100 14.84 -5.70 -7.02
CA ILE A 100 13.77 -5.87 -6.05
C ILE A 100 14.25 -6.77 -4.90
N LYS A 101 14.01 -6.33 -3.67
CA LYS A 101 14.22 -7.08 -2.44
C LYS A 101 12.92 -7.16 -1.66
N PHE A 102 12.56 -8.36 -1.23
CA PHE A 102 11.29 -8.61 -0.52
C PHE A 102 11.46 -8.71 1.00
N ASP A 103 12.68 -8.86 1.50
CA ASP A 103 12.95 -9.01 2.94
C ASP A 103 13.37 -7.69 3.57
N ILE A 104 12.45 -7.05 4.30
CA ILE A 104 12.72 -5.83 5.06
C ILE A 104 13.66 -6.06 6.26
N PHE A 105 13.79 -7.29 6.74
CA PHE A 105 14.62 -7.60 7.90
C PHE A 105 16.11 -7.67 7.55
N SER A 106 16.46 -7.82 6.29
CA SER A 106 17.84 -7.70 5.79
C SER A 106 18.19 -6.28 5.31
N SER A 107 17.31 -5.33 5.49
CA SER A 107 17.47 -3.94 5.04
C SER A 107 18.72 -3.23 5.55
N TYR A 108 19.29 -3.67 6.69
CA TYR A 108 20.53 -3.13 7.22
C TYR A 108 21.76 -3.36 6.31
N LEU A 109 21.67 -4.31 5.38
CA LEU A 109 22.69 -4.58 4.37
C LEU A 109 22.59 -3.66 3.15
N ILE A 110 21.50 -2.88 3.07
CA ILE A 110 21.19 -2.06 1.91
C ILE A 110 21.39 -0.59 2.29
N THR A 111 22.15 0.11 1.46
CA THR A 111 22.37 1.55 1.61
C THR A 111 21.34 2.28 0.76
N ASP A 112 20.59 3.19 1.38
CA ASP A 112 19.64 4.10 0.73
C ASP A 112 18.68 3.42 -0.29
N PRO A 113 17.90 2.40 0.12
CA PRO A 113 16.96 1.76 -0.78
C PRO A 113 15.77 2.67 -1.08
N VAL A 114 15.19 2.51 -2.26
CA VAL A 114 13.85 3.02 -2.57
C VAL A 114 12.83 2.08 -1.95
N ILE A 115 11.85 2.61 -1.23
CA ILE A 115 10.74 1.81 -0.70
C ILE A 115 9.59 1.90 -1.68
N MET A 116 9.21 0.77 -2.29
CA MET A 116 8.01 0.74 -3.11
C MET A 116 6.79 0.93 -2.20
N PRO A 117 5.94 1.92 -2.45
CA PRO A 117 4.71 2.09 -1.69
C PRO A 117 3.82 0.85 -1.88
N TYR A 118 3.07 0.50 -0.82
CA TYR A 118 2.09 -0.57 -0.96
C TYR A 118 1.05 -0.15 -2.01
N PRO A 119 0.78 -1.00 -3.01
CA PRO A 119 -0.03 -0.57 -4.16
C PRO A 119 -1.52 -0.47 -3.82
N VAL A 120 -2.23 0.38 -4.54
CA VAL A 120 -3.69 0.34 -4.61
C VAL A 120 -4.16 -1.00 -5.20
N HIS A 121 -5.44 -1.30 -5.05
CA HIS A 121 -6.00 -2.53 -5.62
C HIS A 121 -5.77 -2.57 -7.15
N PRO A 122 -5.33 -3.70 -7.74
CA PRO A 122 -4.99 -3.79 -9.16
C PRO A 122 -6.07 -3.27 -10.12
N LEU A 123 -7.35 -3.52 -9.83
CA LEU A 123 -8.47 -3.05 -10.65
C LEU A 123 -8.68 -1.52 -10.61
N LEU A 124 -7.99 -0.80 -9.71
CA LEU A 124 -8.08 0.65 -9.56
C LEU A 124 -6.86 1.38 -10.15
N SER A 125 -5.82 0.65 -10.52
CA SER A 125 -4.49 1.20 -10.86
C SER A 125 -4.32 1.52 -12.36
N GLY A 126 -5.39 1.95 -13.04
CA GLY A 126 -5.34 2.38 -14.45
C GLY A 126 -4.56 3.69 -14.64
N ALA A 127 -4.18 3.97 -15.88
CA ALA A 127 -3.46 5.20 -16.26
C ALA A 127 -4.27 6.49 -16.00
N ASP A 128 -5.58 6.38 -15.87
CA ASP A 128 -6.51 7.47 -15.54
C ASP A 128 -6.61 7.75 -14.03
N LEU A 129 -5.99 6.91 -13.19
CA LEU A 129 -6.08 7.05 -11.73
C LEU A 129 -5.74 8.46 -11.23
N PRO A 130 -4.67 9.16 -11.67
CA PRO A 130 -4.37 10.51 -11.20
C PRO A 130 -5.52 11.50 -11.42
N GLN A 131 -6.11 11.53 -12.63
CA GLN A 131 -7.23 12.41 -12.99
C GLN A 131 -8.50 12.04 -12.21
N ARG A 132 -8.75 10.75 -12.02
CA ARG A 132 -9.86 10.24 -11.21
C ARG A 132 -9.73 10.67 -9.75
N LEU A 133 -8.53 10.59 -9.17
CA LEU A 133 -8.26 11.04 -7.80
C LEU A 133 -8.49 12.54 -7.61
N GLU A 134 -8.05 13.38 -8.55
CA GLU A 134 -8.30 14.83 -8.49
C GLU A 134 -9.80 15.16 -8.43
N LYS A 135 -10.61 14.46 -9.23
CA LYS A 135 -12.07 14.60 -9.22
C LYS A 135 -12.68 14.13 -7.89
N LEU A 136 -12.24 12.96 -7.39
CA LEU A 136 -12.76 12.36 -6.16
C LEU A 136 -12.42 13.18 -4.92
N ARG A 137 -11.27 13.82 -4.86
CA ARG A 137 -10.86 14.71 -3.75
C ARG A 137 -11.77 15.92 -3.57
N LYS A 138 -12.47 16.35 -4.63
CA LYS A 138 -13.45 17.45 -4.61
C LYS A 138 -14.83 17.03 -4.13
N ALA A 139 -15.08 15.74 -3.91
CA ALA A 139 -16.37 15.24 -3.48
C ALA A 139 -16.78 15.79 -2.11
N VAL A 140 -18.05 16.16 -1.97
CA VAL A 140 -18.63 16.53 -0.69
C VAL A 140 -18.61 15.33 0.25
N LYS A 141 -18.12 15.51 1.47
CA LYS A 141 -18.09 14.47 2.48
C LYS A 141 -19.44 14.37 3.16
N THR A 142 -19.96 13.16 3.26
CA THR A 142 -21.27 12.86 3.86
C THR A 142 -21.20 11.79 4.94
N VAL A 143 -20.00 11.24 5.17
CA VAL A 143 -19.74 10.20 6.17
C VAL A 143 -18.58 10.63 7.04
N ARG A 144 -18.80 10.72 8.35
CA ARG A 144 -17.74 11.16 9.27
C ARG A 144 -16.66 10.09 9.43
N ILE A 145 -17.05 8.90 9.85
CA ILE A 145 -16.12 7.78 10.04
C ILE A 145 -16.65 6.58 9.27
N PHE A 146 -15.78 5.93 8.53
CA PHE A 146 -16.12 4.77 7.72
C PHE A 146 -15.16 3.61 7.94
N PHE A 147 -15.69 2.40 7.97
CA PHE A 147 -14.94 1.17 7.82
C PHE A 147 -15.61 0.28 6.78
N SER A 148 -14.80 -0.31 5.91
CA SER A 148 -15.25 -1.43 5.07
C SER A 148 -14.10 -2.42 4.92
N GLY A 149 -14.36 -3.69 5.23
CA GLY A 149 -13.37 -4.74 5.14
C GLY A 149 -13.87 -6.08 5.66
N ASP A 150 -13.19 -7.17 5.26
CA ASP A 150 -13.50 -8.51 5.72
C ASP A 150 -13.11 -8.68 7.22
N THR A 151 -14.04 -9.18 8.00
CA THR A 151 -13.81 -9.54 9.41
C THR A 151 -13.68 -11.05 9.63
N LYS A 152 -14.26 -11.90 8.76
CA LYS A 152 -14.24 -13.37 8.92
C LYS A 152 -12.85 -13.98 8.77
N GLY A 153 -12.06 -13.52 7.82
CA GLY A 153 -10.69 -13.98 7.61
C GLY A 153 -9.80 -13.77 8.82
N TYR A 154 -10.17 -12.85 9.70
CA TYR A 154 -9.42 -12.43 10.89
C TYR A 154 -9.85 -13.13 12.18
N THR A 155 -10.91 -13.92 12.17
CA THR A 155 -11.38 -14.68 13.35
C THR A 155 -10.44 -15.81 13.76
N LYS A 156 -9.72 -16.41 12.79
CA LYS A 156 -8.77 -17.51 13.02
C LYS A 156 -7.35 -17.02 13.28
N ASN A 157 -7.09 -15.74 13.07
CA ASN A 157 -5.77 -15.17 13.17
C ASN A 157 -5.47 -14.68 14.56
N ARG A 158 -4.80 -15.52 15.30
CA ARG A 158 -3.99 -15.11 16.42
C ARG A 158 -2.77 -14.41 15.85
N ILE A 159 -2.84 -13.16 15.86
CA ILE A 159 -2.02 -12.13 15.34
C ILE A 159 -0.56 -12.34 15.43
N HIS A 160 -0.01 -12.06 14.30
CA HIS A 160 1.40 -12.02 14.05
C HIS A 160 2.07 -10.72 14.55
N TYR A 161 1.33 -9.81 15.21
CA TYR A 161 1.90 -8.62 15.86
C TYR A 161 2.01 -8.85 17.36
N PRO A 162 3.07 -9.52 17.85
CA PRO A 162 3.15 -9.86 19.26
C PRO A 162 3.10 -8.57 20.08
N ASN A 163 2.02 -8.44 20.84
CA ASN A 163 1.82 -7.52 21.97
C ASN A 163 1.78 -6.01 21.68
N THR A 164 1.77 -5.55 20.43
CA THR A 164 1.92 -4.12 20.15
C THR A 164 0.76 -3.47 19.41
N LYS A 165 -0.15 -4.25 18.81
CA LYS A 165 -1.22 -3.71 17.97
C LYS A 165 -2.54 -4.40 18.25
N LEU A 166 -3.64 -3.62 18.32
CA LEU A 166 -4.98 -4.16 18.28
C LEU A 166 -5.26 -4.75 16.90
N PRO A 167 -5.71 -6.02 16.85
CA PRO A 167 -6.05 -6.66 15.58
C PRO A 167 -7.36 -6.13 15.00
N ARG A 168 -7.56 -6.35 13.70
CA ARG A 168 -8.74 -5.88 12.98
C ARG A 168 -10.05 -6.28 13.68
N LEU A 169 -10.21 -7.55 14.03
CA LEU A 169 -11.44 -8.03 14.68
C LEU A 169 -11.67 -7.30 16.00
N ALA A 170 -10.64 -7.20 16.87
CA ALA A 170 -10.76 -6.50 18.15
C ALA A 170 -11.07 -5.00 17.99
N VAL A 171 -10.56 -4.34 16.93
CA VAL A 171 -10.92 -2.95 16.61
C VAL A 171 -12.40 -2.84 16.30
N ILE A 172 -12.91 -3.69 15.39
CA ILE A 172 -14.30 -3.60 14.95
C ILE A 172 -15.28 -4.01 16.08
N GLU A 173 -15.00 -5.08 16.80
CA GLU A 173 -15.79 -5.50 17.97
C GLU A 173 -15.86 -4.38 19.02
N THR A 174 -14.71 -3.76 19.35
CA THR A 174 -14.68 -2.65 20.32
C THR A 174 -15.56 -1.48 19.88
N ILE A 175 -15.55 -1.13 18.60
CA ILE A 175 -16.40 -0.06 18.07
C ILE A 175 -17.88 -0.42 18.19
N LEU A 176 -18.25 -1.61 17.75
CA LEU A 176 -19.64 -2.08 17.78
C LEU A 176 -20.19 -2.19 19.21
N GLU A 177 -19.34 -2.53 20.18
CA GLU A 177 -19.71 -2.69 21.57
C GLU A 177 -19.76 -1.36 22.35
N GLN A 178 -18.86 -0.40 22.06
CA GLN A 178 -18.60 0.72 22.96
C GLN A 178 -18.92 2.10 22.39
N LEU A 179 -19.05 2.27 21.05
CA LEU A 179 -19.38 3.57 20.48
C LEU A 179 -20.88 3.88 20.49
N GLY A 180 -21.71 2.89 20.81
CA GLY A 180 -23.15 3.03 21.05
C GLY A 180 -23.95 3.48 19.83
N ASP A 181 -24.87 4.40 20.04
CA ASP A 181 -25.81 4.96 19.04
C ASP A 181 -25.12 5.73 17.88
N LYS A 182 -23.85 6.08 18.05
CA LYS A 182 -23.03 6.69 17.00
C LYS A 182 -22.56 5.67 15.95
N THR A 183 -22.77 4.36 16.18
CA THR A 183 -22.35 3.31 15.24
C THR A 183 -23.53 2.85 14.38
N ILE A 184 -23.33 2.88 13.07
CA ILE A 184 -24.28 2.34 12.09
C ILE A 184 -23.64 1.12 11.43
N HIS A 185 -24.16 -0.06 11.73
CA HIS A 185 -23.74 -1.29 11.08
C HIS A 185 -24.63 -1.57 9.88
N MET A 186 -24.10 -1.41 8.67
CA MET A 186 -24.80 -1.71 7.42
C MET A 186 -24.98 -3.23 7.29
N LYS A 187 -26.22 -3.68 7.10
CA LYS A 187 -26.56 -5.11 7.09
C LYS A 187 -27.11 -5.62 5.77
N ASP A 188 -27.53 -4.72 4.89
CA ASP A 188 -28.15 -5.03 3.60
C ASP A 188 -27.72 -4.06 2.51
N GLU A 189 -27.97 -4.45 1.26
CA GLU A 189 -27.58 -3.67 0.07
C GLU A 189 -28.35 -2.35 -0.04
N ALA A 190 -29.61 -2.29 0.40
CA ALA A 190 -30.39 -1.05 0.33
C ALA A 190 -29.77 0.02 1.24
N ALA A 191 -29.33 -0.36 2.45
CA ALA A 191 -28.61 0.52 3.35
C ALA A 191 -27.27 0.97 2.75
N LEU A 192 -26.54 0.07 2.09
CA LEU A 192 -25.27 0.39 1.42
C LEU A 192 -25.49 1.38 0.25
N HIS A 193 -26.53 1.20 -0.58
CA HIS A 193 -26.87 2.17 -1.61
C HIS A 193 -27.27 3.54 -1.05
N GLY A 194 -27.88 3.55 0.14
CA GLY A 194 -28.18 4.78 0.89
C GLY A 194 -26.94 5.54 1.34
N LEU A 195 -25.79 4.87 1.52
CA LEU A 195 -24.56 5.49 2.02
C LEU A 195 -24.06 6.65 1.16
N LEU A 196 -24.15 6.53 -0.17
CA LEU A 196 -23.72 7.58 -1.10
C LEU A 196 -24.63 8.81 -1.14
N LYS A 197 -25.89 8.66 -0.69
CA LYS A 197 -26.93 9.70 -0.76
C LYS A 197 -27.30 10.27 0.61
N GLY A 198 -27.05 9.53 1.68
CA GLY A 198 -27.40 9.89 3.05
C GLY A 198 -26.40 10.87 3.68
N ASP A 199 -26.78 11.37 4.85
CA ASP A 199 -25.93 12.18 5.72
C ASP A 199 -25.57 11.38 6.99
N PHE A 200 -24.29 11.05 7.12
CA PHE A 200 -23.72 10.27 8.22
C PHE A 200 -22.59 11.07 8.92
N ASN A 201 -22.67 12.39 8.89
CA ASN A 201 -21.63 13.29 9.41
C ASN A 201 -21.41 13.18 10.92
N ASN A 202 -22.33 12.55 11.66
CA ASN A 202 -22.23 12.34 13.10
C ASN A 202 -22.10 10.85 13.47
N SER A 203 -21.69 9.99 12.51
CA SER A 203 -21.74 8.55 12.70
C SER A 203 -20.45 7.85 12.27
N CYS A 204 -20.23 6.69 12.88
CA CYS A 204 -19.27 5.69 12.46
C CYS A 204 -19.99 4.57 11.69
N VAL A 205 -19.80 4.52 10.39
CA VAL A 205 -20.43 3.53 9.52
C VAL A 205 -19.52 2.33 9.33
N ILE A 206 -20.03 1.14 9.61
CA ILE A 206 -19.31 -0.15 9.51
C ILE A 206 -19.95 -1.02 8.45
N VAL A 207 -19.16 -1.46 7.47
CA VAL A 207 -19.54 -2.44 6.44
C VAL A 207 -18.62 -3.66 6.52
N ASP A 208 -19.20 -4.82 6.82
CA ASP A 208 -18.47 -6.09 6.78
C ASP A 208 -18.55 -6.68 5.36
N THR A 209 -17.44 -6.63 4.63
CA THR A 209 -17.40 -7.10 3.23
C THR A 209 -17.51 -8.62 3.10
N ALA A 210 -17.47 -9.36 4.19
CA ALA A 210 -17.85 -10.78 4.20
C ALA A 210 -19.37 -10.99 4.01
N LYS A 211 -20.17 -9.94 4.16
CA LYS A 211 -21.63 -9.96 4.05
C LYS A 211 -22.16 -9.02 2.97
N LEU A 212 -21.55 -7.85 2.83
CA LEU A 212 -21.94 -6.79 1.90
C LEU A 212 -20.75 -6.43 1.02
N TRP A 213 -20.86 -6.71 -0.26
CA TRP A 213 -19.81 -6.40 -1.23
C TRP A 213 -19.95 -4.98 -1.76
N ILE A 214 -18.84 -4.24 -1.77
CA ILE A 214 -18.72 -2.99 -2.52
C ILE A 214 -17.92 -3.30 -3.78
N ASP A 215 -18.50 -2.96 -4.94
CA ASP A 215 -17.81 -3.15 -6.21
C ASP A 215 -16.49 -2.36 -6.21
N PRO A 216 -15.38 -2.96 -6.67
CA PRO A 216 -14.11 -2.23 -6.80
C PRO A 216 -14.21 -0.92 -7.60
N GLU A 217 -15.09 -0.85 -8.61
CA GLU A 217 -15.29 0.36 -9.40
C GLU A 217 -15.87 1.52 -8.56
N ASP A 218 -16.74 1.20 -7.60
CA ASP A 218 -17.39 2.17 -6.71
C ASP A 218 -16.57 2.47 -5.45
N TRP A 219 -15.58 1.65 -5.15
CA TRP A 219 -14.83 1.71 -3.90
C TRP A 219 -14.23 3.08 -3.60
N LEU A 220 -13.50 3.66 -4.57
CA LEU A 220 -12.91 5.00 -4.38
C LEU A 220 -13.98 6.10 -4.24
N THR A 221 -15.16 5.91 -4.83
CA THR A 221 -16.29 6.83 -4.68
C THR A 221 -16.81 6.80 -3.25
N HIS A 222 -16.98 5.62 -2.65
CA HIS A 222 -17.36 5.48 -1.24
C HIS A 222 -16.32 6.13 -0.33
N LEU A 223 -15.03 5.82 -0.51
CA LEU A 223 -13.96 6.45 0.26
C LEU A 223 -13.94 7.98 0.10
N SER A 224 -14.20 8.48 -1.10
CA SER A 224 -14.20 9.92 -1.37
C SER A 224 -15.29 10.68 -0.61
N LYS A 225 -16.33 10.00 -0.14
CA LYS A 225 -17.42 10.58 0.66
C LYS A 225 -17.12 10.62 2.16
N THR A 226 -15.97 10.12 2.61
CA THR A 226 -15.66 9.97 4.03
C THR A 226 -14.61 10.97 4.50
N ASP A 227 -14.78 11.49 5.73
CA ASP A 227 -13.76 12.30 6.38
C ASP A 227 -12.64 11.42 6.91
N PHE A 228 -12.98 10.37 7.68
CA PHE A 228 -12.06 9.46 8.33
C PHE A 228 -12.33 8.01 7.95
N PHE A 229 -11.27 7.27 7.67
CA PHE A 229 -11.38 5.85 7.37
C PHE A 229 -10.62 5.01 8.41
N ILE A 230 -11.31 4.04 9.03
CA ILE A 230 -10.69 3.14 9.99
C ILE A 230 -9.87 2.11 9.23
N CYS A 231 -8.57 2.11 9.46
CA CYS A 231 -7.59 1.24 8.82
C CYS A 231 -6.98 0.29 9.85
N PRO A 232 -7.67 -0.75 10.30
CA PRO A 232 -7.08 -1.73 11.22
C PRO A 232 -6.03 -2.56 10.49
N PRO A 233 -5.09 -3.17 11.23
CA PRO A 233 -4.01 -3.95 10.61
C PRO A 233 -4.50 -5.03 9.65
N GLY A 234 -3.71 -5.31 8.62
CA GLY A 234 -3.88 -6.44 7.72
C GLY A 234 -3.62 -7.79 8.40
N TYR A 235 -3.65 -8.86 7.62
CA TYR A 235 -3.56 -10.23 8.12
C TYR A 235 -2.18 -10.60 8.69
N CYS A 236 -1.14 -10.38 7.93
CA CYS A 236 0.25 -10.69 8.28
C CYS A 236 1.10 -9.43 8.37
N MET A 237 0.75 -8.45 7.58
CA MET A 237 1.38 -7.16 7.48
C MET A 237 0.36 -6.09 7.84
N PRO A 238 0.72 -5.06 8.64
CA PRO A 238 -0.22 -4.01 9.02
C PRO A 238 -0.79 -3.27 7.83
N MET A 239 0.04 -2.89 6.86
CA MET A 239 -0.42 -2.17 5.68
C MET A 239 -1.29 -3.03 4.78
N CYS A 240 -2.34 -2.42 4.22
CA CYS A 240 -3.17 -2.99 3.17
C CYS A 240 -3.52 -1.89 2.16
N HIS A 241 -4.06 -2.28 0.99
CA HIS A 241 -4.41 -1.31 -0.05
C HIS A 241 -5.42 -0.24 0.44
N ASN A 242 -6.34 -0.60 1.33
CA ASN A 242 -7.40 0.30 1.78
C ASN A 242 -6.88 1.60 2.42
N VAL A 243 -5.79 1.54 3.20
CA VAL A 243 -5.21 2.75 3.81
C VAL A 243 -4.59 3.64 2.74
N ILE A 244 -3.94 3.06 1.73
CA ILE A 244 -3.35 3.81 0.61
C ILE A 244 -4.44 4.48 -0.21
N GLU A 245 -5.52 3.77 -0.48
CA GLU A 245 -6.68 4.23 -1.25
C GLU A 245 -7.45 5.33 -0.52
N ALA A 246 -7.63 5.19 0.81
CA ALA A 246 -8.20 6.23 1.64
C ALA A 246 -7.38 7.52 1.56
N MET A 247 -6.07 7.44 1.74
CA MET A 247 -5.17 8.59 1.64
C MET A 247 -5.17 9.19 0.23
N ALA A 248 -5.26 8.36 -0.80
CA ALA A 248 -5.29 8.80 -2.19
C ALA A 248 -6.47 9.73 -2.48
N VAL A 249 -7.65 9.47 -1.92
CA VAL A 249 -8.86 10.31 -2.09
C VAL A 249 -9.01 11.38 -0.98
N GLY A 250 -8.03 11.49 -0.08
CA GLY A 250 -8.03 12.46 1.01
C GLY A 250 -8.94 12.10 2.19
N SER A 251 -9.27 10.82 2.37
CA SER A 251 -9.86 10.33 3.60
C SER A 251 -8.76 10.09 4.64
N ILE A 252 -8.96 10.62 5.86
CA ILE A 252 -7.94 10.62 6.92
C ILE A 252 -7.88 9.25 7.58
N PRO A 253 -6.72 8.53 7.57
CA PRO A 253 -6.64 7.21 8.16
C PRO A 253 -6.63 7.26 9.69
N ILE A 254 -7.42 6.38 10.31
CA ILE A 254 -7.38 6.06 11.75
C ILE A 254 -6.64 4.73 11.89
N ILE A 255 -5.44 4.74 12.45
CA ILE A 255 -4.50 3.61 12.44
C ILE A 255 -3.82 3.39 13.80
N ASN A 256 -3.21 2.22 13.98
CA ASN A 256 -2.36 1.91 15.14
C ASN A 256 -0.95 1.43 14.74
N TYR A 257 -0.53 1.67 13.48
CA TYR A 257 0.77 1.26 12.93
C TYR A 257 1.43 2.37 12.07
N PRO A 258 1.52 3.63 12.54
CA PRO A 258 2.05 4.75 11.76
C PRO A 258 3.52 4.55 11.37
N GLU A 259 4.28 3.79 12.16
CA GLU A 259 5.68 3.45 11.93
C GLU A 259 5.94 2.55 10.73
N TRP A 260 4.88 1.98 10.14
CA TRP A 260 4.98 1.18 8.91
C TRP A 260 4.99 2.03 7.63
N PHE A 261 4.90 3.32 7.78
CA PHE A 261 5.03 4.28 6.68
C PHE A 261 6.41 4.96 6.69
N ASN A 262 6.93 5.30 5.53
CA ASN A 262 8.17 6.04 5.38
C ASN A 262 7.95 7.28 4.51
N PRO A 263 8.09 8.50 5.08
CA PRO A 263 8.28 8.81 6.52
C PRO A 263 7.13 8.31 7.41
N THR A 264 7.41 8.13 8.71
CA THR A 264 6.37 7.75 9.69
C THR A 264 5.21 8.75 9.69
N LEU A 265 3.96 8.25 9.66
CA LEU A 265 2.78 9.09 9.79
C LEU A 265 2.69 9.72 11.19
N ARG A 266 2.13 10.92 11.29
CA ARG A 266 2.06 11.70 12.52
C ARG A 266 0.63 11.95 12.94
N HIS A 267 0.33 11.64 14.21
CA HIS A 267 -0.97 11.89 14.81
C HIS A 267 -1.37 13.36 14.70
N MET A 268 -2.62 13.61 14.32
CA MET A 268 -3.22 14.94 14.11
C MET A 268 -2.56 15.78 12.99
N GLU A 269 -1.58 15.24 12.28
CA GLU A 269 -0.98 15.87 11.11
C GLU A 269 -1.50 15.23 9.81
N ASN A 270 -1.34 13.91 9.67
CA ASN A 270 -1.74 13.18 8.47
C ASN A 270 -2.39 11.81 8.76
N CYS A 271 -2.72 11.55 10.00
CA CYS A 271 -3.51 10.41 10.46
C CYS A 271 -4.03 10.64 11.87
N ILE A 272 -4.96 9.79 12.31
CA ILE A 272 -5.33 9.65 13.72
C ILE A 272 -4.70 8.34 14.22
N VAL A 273 -3.89 8.43 15.27
CA VAL A 273 -3.24 7.26 15.86
C VAL A 273 -3.95 6.87 17.16
N PHE A 274 -4.24 5.58 17.32
CA PHE A 274 -4.73 5.01 18.58
C PHE A 274 -3.80 3.90 19.07
N GLY A 275 -3.78 3.67 20.39
CA GLY A 275 -2.97 2.65 21.04
C GLY A 275 -3.76 1.39 21.39
N ASP A 276 -4.65 1.50 22.35
CA ASP A 276 -5.47 0.42 22.89
C ASP A 276 -6.97 0.62 22.65
N LYS A 277 -7.82 -0.26 23.20
CA LYS A 277 -9.27 -0.19 23.03
C LYS A 277 -9.89 1.08 23.58
N GLY A 278 -9.47 1.53 24.77
CA GLY A 278 -9.98 2.74 25.39
C GLY A 278 -9.56 4.00 24.62
N ASP A 279 -8.31 4.03 24.16
CA ASP A 279 -7.80 5.12 23.33
C ASP A 279 -8.50 5.15 21.96
N LEU A 280 -8.81 3.98 21.36
CA LEU A 280 -9.59 3.92 20.13
C LEU A 280 -10.94 4.63 20.27
N ILE A 281 -11.73 4.29 21.30
CA ILE A 281 -13.07 4.89 21.51
C ILE A 281 -12.95 6.38 21.75
N ARG A 282 -12.01 6.81 22.61
CA ARG A 282 -11.75 8.22 22.86
C ARG A 282 -11.40 8.97 21.57
N LYS A 283 -10.54 8.41 20.73
CA LYS A 283 -10.17 9.02 19.43
C LYS A 283 -11.33 9.07 18.45
N LEU A 284 -12.20 8.06 18.42
CA LEU A 284 -13.40 8.10 17.59
C LEU A 284 -14.37 9.19 18.04
N GLN A 285 -14.57 9.36 19.35
CA GLN A 285 -15.37 10.46 19.90
C GLN A 285 -14.76 11.83 19.56
N GLU A 286 -13.45 12.00 19.75
CA GLU A 286 -12.73 13.23 19.38
C GLU A 286 -12.94 13.59 17.89
N VAL A 287 -12.87 12.62 16.96
CA VAL A 287 -13.05 12.92 15.53
C VAL A 287 -14.51 13.10 15.13
N LEU A 288 -15.47 12.51 15.86
CA LEU A 288 -16.90 12.80 15.66
C LEU A 288 -17.23 14.27 15.97
N GLU A 289 -16.59 14.84 16.96
CA GLU A 289 -16.80 16.22 17.42
C GLU A 289 -15.83 17.23 16.76
N MET A 290 -14.85 16.75 15.98
CA MET A 290 -13.82 17.61 15.38
C MET A 290 -14.41 18.64 14.42
N GLY A 291 -14.02 19.89 14.56
CA GLY A 291 -14.43 20.98 13.69
C GLY A 291 -13.97 20.81 12.24
N GLN A 292 -14.78 21.29 11.30
CA GLN A 292 -14.53 21.10 9.87
C GLN A 292 -13.21 21.73 9.41
N GLU A 293 -12.81 22.85 9.95
CA GLU A 293 -11.53 23.50 9.62
C GLU A 293 -10.34 22.60 9.94
N GLN A 294 -10.32 21.99 11.13
CA GLN A 294 -9.27 21.06 11.53
C GLN A 294 -9.23 19.81 10.66
N VAL A 295 -10.42 19.27 10.29
CA VAL A 295 -10.51 18.14 9.35
C VAL A 295 -9.90 18.48 8.00
N LEU A 296 -10.17 19.70 7.49
CA LEU A 296 -9.63 20.13 6.20
C LEU A 296 -8.10 20.29 6.23
N GLU A 297 -7.54 20.80 7.34
CA GLU A 297 -6.08 20.91 7.50
C GLU A 297 -5.41 19.52 7.48
N ILE A 298 -5.92 18.56 8.27
CA ILE A 298 -5.38 17.20 8.30
C ILE A 298 -5.51 16.56 6.93
N ARG A 299 -6.67 16.69 6.27
CA ARG A 299 -6.90 16.15 4.92
C ARG A 299 -5.91 16.68 3.89
N LYS A 300 -5.61 17.97 3.93
CA LYS A 300 -4.58 18.57 3.07
C LYS A 300 -3.25 17.87 3.26
N LYS A 301 -2.83 17.61 4.49
CA LYS A 301 -1.59 16.92 4.82
C LYS A 301 -1.62 15.44 4.41
N VAL A 302 -2.76 14.77 4.47
CA VAL A 302 -2.95 13.40 3.97
C VAL A 302 -2.72 13.35 2.45
N ILE A 303 -3.32 14.27 1.70
CA ILE A 303 -3.16 14.35 0.24
C ILE A 303 -1.72 14.66 -0.12
N GLU A 304 -1.09 15.63 0.55
CA GLU A 304 0.33 15.96 0.37
C GLU A 304 1.23 14.74 0.63
N TYR A 305 0.96 13.99 1.70
CA TYR A 305 1.70 12.78 2.02
C TYR A 305 1.55 11.72 0.92
N TYR A 306 0.32 11.45 0.47
CA TYR A 306 0.09 10.51 -0.62
C TYR A 306 0.87 10.90 -1.89
N GLN A 307 0.77 12.16 -2.30
CA GLN A 307 1.45 12.65 -3.51
C GLN A 307 2.97 12.56 -3.41
N ASN A 308 3.53 12.83 -2.22
CA ASN A 308 4.97 12.90 -2.01
C ASN A 308 5.64 11.55 -1.70
N HIS A 309 4.87 10.53 -1.25
CA HIS A 309 5.46 9.30 -0.73
C HIS A 309 4.77 8.01 -1.19
N LEU A 310 3.52 8.07 -1.68
CA LEU A 310 2.73 6.88 -1.98
C LEU A 310 2.28 6.79 -3.43
N SER A 311 2.33 7.88 -4.19
CA SER A 311 1.88 7.87 -5.58
C SER A 311 2.84 7.11 -6.50
N PRO A 312 2.33 6.40 -7.52
CA PRO A 312 3.15 5.74 -8.54
C PRO A 312 4.14 6.70 -9.23
N ASP A 313 3.68 7.89 -9.59
CA ASP A 313 4.48 8.91 -10.27
C ASP A 313 5.70 9.34 -9.42
N LYS A 314 5.49 9.47 -8.09
CA LYS A 314 6.57 9.81 -7.17
C LYS A 314 7.61 8.71 -7.07
N PHE A 315 7.17 7.46 -7.04
CA PHE A 315 8.08 6.31 -7.04
C PHE A 315 8.95 6.27 -8.31
N ILE A 316 8.36 6.47 -9.48
CA ILE A 316 9.11 6.54 -10.75
C ILE A 316 10.07 7.71 -10.76
N SER A 317 9.60 8.91 -10.36
CA SER A 317 10.45 10.10 -10.29
C SER A 317 11.65 9.90 -9.36
N GLU A 318 11.49 9.23 -8.23
CA GLU A 318 12.60 8.90 -7.33
C GLU A 318 13.62 7.98 -8.00
N ILE A 319 13.17 6.96 -8.74
CA ILE A 319 14.05 6.06 -9.49
C ILE A 319 14.79 6.82 -10.59
N GLU A 320 14.13 7.71 -11.32
CA GLU A 320 14.71 8.47 -12.42
C GLU A 320 15.77 9.48 -11.95
N LEU A 321 15.50 10.18 -10.84
CA LEU A 321 16.40 11.18 -10.26
C LEU A 321 17.69 10.59 -9.68
N ARG A 322 17.70 9.31 -9.33
CA ARG A 322 18.92 8.66 -8.82
C ARG A 322 19.96 8.51 -9.91
N LYS A 323 21.18 8.98 -9.62
CA LYS A 323 22.34 8.89 -10.52
C LYS A 323 22.99 7.50 -10.53
N ASP A 324 22.71 6.70 -9.53
CA ASP A 324 23.29 5.36 -9.37
C ASP A 324 22.85 4.44 -10.51
N LYS A 325 23.81 3.73 -11.11
CA LYS A 325 23.53 2.68 -12.09
C LYS A 325 22.82 1.48 -11.49
N LYS A 326 22.96 1.26 -10.18
CA LYS A 326 22.28 0.16 -9.46
C LYS A 326 21.45 0.73 -8.30
N ILE A 327 20.15 0.48 -8.34
CA ILE A 327 19.18 0.86 -7.33
C ILE A 327 18.62 -0.40 -6.69
N THR A 328 18.43 -0.39 -5.37
CA THR A 328 17.69 -1.43 -4.67
C THR A 328 16.32 -0.89 -4.29
N VAL A 329 15.27 -1.59 -4.67
CA VAL A 329 13.89 -1.34 -4.26
C VAL A 329 13.48 -2.37 -3.23
N LEU A 330 12.95 -1.91 -2.09
CA LEU A 330 12.32 -2.76 -1.08
C LEU A 330 10.83 -2.85 -1.34
N MET A 331 10.34 -4.07 -1.50
CA MET A 331 8.92 -4.39 -1.63
C MET A 331 8.49 -5.27 -0.46
N ILE A 332 7.56 -4.79 0.36
CA ILE A 332 7.09 -5.53 1.53
C ILE A 332 6.01 -6.51 1.09
N THR A 333 6.12 -7.77 1.51
CA THR A 333 5.19 -8.84 1.15
C THR A 333 4.63 -9.55 2.38
N ASP A 334 3.41 -10.06 2.27
CA ASP A 334 2.78 -10.89 3.32
C ASP A 334 3.59 -12.17 3.59
N ARG A 335 4.10 -12.83 2.55
CA ARG A 335 4.88 -14.08 2.67
C ARG A 335 6.13 -13.88 3.52
N ASN A 336 6.92 -12.86 3.23
CA ASN A 336 8.15 -12.58 3.99
C ASN A 336 7.84 -12.04 5.39
N THR A 337 6.81 -11.23 5.55
CA THR A 337 6.34 -10.77 6.85
C THR A 337 5.88 -11.94 7.72
N ARG A 338 5.15 -12.90 7.17
CA ARG A 338 4.70 -14.12 7.86
C ARG A 338 5.88 -14.99 8.30
N LYS A 339 6.84 -15.25 7.42
CA LYS A 339 8.05 -16.02 7.74
C LYS A 339 8.85 -15.41 8.89
N ASN A 340 8.77 -14.11 9.06
CA ASN A 340 9.52 -13.35 10.07
C ASN A 340 8.64 -12.77 11.19
N ALA A 341 7.42 -13.27 11.36
CA ALA A 341 6.43 -12.70 12.29
C ALA A 341 6.95 -12.56 13.74
N SER A 342 7.74 -13.52 14.23
CA SER A 342 8.36 -13.47 15.55
C SER A 342 9.42 -12.34 15.71
N ARG A 343 9.88 -11.76 14.60
CA ARG A 343 10.85 -10.65 14.57
C ARG A 343 10.19 -9.29 14.41
N LEU A 344 8.87 -9.26 14.20
CA LEU A 344 8.11 -8.02 14.04
C LEU A 344 8.10 -7.21 15.35
N ASN A 345 8.40 -5.94 15.23
CA ASN A 345 8.33 -4.96 16.31
C ASN A 345 8.10 -3.56 15.71
N LYS A 346 7.93 -2.55 16.57
CA LYS A 346 7.71 -1.14 16.14
C LYS A 346 8.79 -0.54 15.23
N ASN A 347 9.94 -1.21 15.10
CA ASN A 347 11.07 -0.77 14.30
C ASN A 347 11.31 -1.66 13.07
N SER A 348 10.34 -2.46 12.68
CA SER A 348 10.48 -3.42 11.55
C SER A 348 10.55 -2.73 10.20
N ILE A 349 10.05 -1.50 10.08
CA ILE A 349 10.20 -0.71 8.86
C ILE A 349 11.60 -0.08 8.80
N LEU A 350 12.17 -0.13 7.61
CA LEU A 350 13.39 0.59 7.28
C LEU A 350 13.15 2.10 7.35
N ILE A 351 14.04 2.80 8.05
CA ILE A 351 14.06 4.26 8.04
C ILE A 351 15.28 4.69 7.22
N THR A 352 15.01 5.28 6.06
CA THR A 352 16.05 5.82 5.17
C THR A 352 16.89 6.89 5.88
N GLY A 353 18.16 6.99 5.52
CA GLY A 353 19.08 7.96 6.10
C GLY A 353 19.66 7.60 7.47
N LYS A 354 19.24 6.48 8.09
CA LYS A 354 19.88 6.00 9.33
C LYS A 354 21.15 5.19 9.03
N PRO A 355 22.15 5.24 9.95
CA PRO A 355 23.34 4.41 9.83
C PRO A 355 23.00 2.92 9.67
N ARG A 356 23.78 2.18 8.91
CA ARG A 356 23.63 0.72 8.70
C ARG A 356 23.37 -0.06 9.98
N LEU A 357 24.10 0.27 11.05
CA LEU A 357 23.97 -0.38 12.37
C LEU A 357 22.58 -0.18 12.98
N ALA A 358 21.96 1.00 12.80
CA ALA A 358 20.62 1.27 13.30
C ALA A 358 19.53 0.43 12.63
N ASN A 359 19.80 -0.07 11.42
CA ASN A 359 18.88 -0.91 10.65
C ASN A 359 19.14 -2.40 10.83
N SER A 360 20.21 -2.80 11.54
CA SER A 360 20.50 -4.21 11.79
C SER A 360 19.47 -4.83 12.75
N SER A 361 19.12 -6.09 12.51
CA SER A 361 18.23 -6.84 13.41
C SER A 361 18.85 -6.98 14.83
N TRP A 362 20.16 -7.07 14.93
CA TRP A 362 20.88 -7.07 16.20
C TRP A 362 20.74 -5.75 16.95
N TYR A 363 20.91 -4.63 16.28
CA TYR A 363 20.74 -3.32 16.90
C TYR A 363 19.30 -3.09 17.37
N ARG A 364 18.30 -3.51 16.56
CA ARG A 364 16.89 -3.45 16.92
C ARG A 364 16.59 -4.30 18.15
N PHE A 365 17.11 -5.53 18.19
CA PHE A 365 16.96 -6.46 19.31
C PHE A 365 17.48 -5.90 20.63
N PHE A 366 18.67 -5.29 20.65
CA PHE A 366 19.25 -4.69 21.84
C PHE A 366 18.56 -3.41 22.28
N ARG A 367 18.08 -2.60 21.35
CA ARG A 367 17.37 -1.37 21.67
C ARG A 367 16.01 -1.63 22.31
N ASP A 368 15.26 -2.61 21.79
CA ASP A 368 13.91 -2.93 22.27
C ASP A 368 13.91 -3.64 23.64
N ARG A 369 15.07 -4.10 24.12
CA ARG A 369 15.22 -4.62 25.49
C ARG A 369 15.53 -3.55 26.55
N ARG A 370 15.82 -2.32 26.13
CA ARG A 370 16.10 -1.20 27.02
C ARG A 370 14.93 -0.23 27.21
N THR A 371 13.84 -0.46 26.53
CA THR A 371 12.55 0.25 26.70
C THR A 371 11.49 -0.69 27.24
#